data_733a64dbf7ac6ae000a3c396943aa2f1
#
_entry.id   733a64dbf7ac6ae000a3c396943aa2f1
#
_cell.length_a   1.000
_cell.length_b   1.000
_cell.length_c   1.000
_cell.angle_alpha   90.00
_cell.angle_beta   90.00
_cell.angle_gamma   90.00
#
_symmetry.space_group_name_H-M   'P 1'
#
loop_
_entity.id
_entity.type
_entity.pdbx_description
1 polymer ?
#
loop_
_entity_poly.entity_id
_entity_poly.type
_entity_poly.pdbx_seq_one_letter_code
_entity_poly.pdbx_strand_id
1 'polypeptide(L)'
;MSAVAEYLTDSRPRFRQPSAADLCTAVPCMTTDETNDKVMEMFNRHRDLVSLPVVEGRRPIGLINRSIFLSQMSKPFRMELYGRKSCIAFMDKEPLVVDAAMDIDTLTFKTVEHGEKALSDGFIITQGGVFLGVGNGLQLMRVVADMQASRNRQIMHSIEYASVIQQSTLRSSREALARVCPSADLVWEPRDVVGGDFYQFSEGEGGWFGAVADCTGHGVPGAFMTLIASSALTQALDQHGPRDPAQLLGAVNRSIKQTLGQQGGEDATPGSDDGMDAAFFWYEPESLRLVFAGARLALFVLRPGAQEVELVDGQRKGVGYVDSEADYVWHNHNLQLESGSLVFITTDGLIDQVGGPRAIALGKKRVREAVLGAPAHKPADVNGAVLQALRSWQGEHHRRDDLTFLSFTA
;
A
#
# COMPACT_ATOMS: atom_id res chain seq x y z
N MET A 1 -21.54 -0.66 17.84
CA MET A 1 -21.24 -2.06 18.24
C MET A 1 -21.68 -3.12 17.21
N SER A 2 -22.27 -2.75 16.07
CA SER A 2 -22.80 -3.72 15.08
C SER A 2 -21.81 -4.16 13.99
N ALA A 3 -20.91 -3.31 13.49
CA ALA A 3 -20.04 -3.61 12.37
C ALA A 3 -18.83 -4.53 12.72
N VAL A 4 -18.35 -4.48 13.95
CA VAL A 4 -17.20 -5.30 14.40
C VAL A 4 -17.61 -6.77 14.66
N ALA A 5 -18.86 -7.01 15.02
CA ALA A 5 -19.36 -8.36 15.31
C ALA A 5 -19.58 -9.20 14.04
N GLU A 6 -19.87 -8.57 12.92
CA GLU A 6 -20.10 -9.25 11.63
C GLU A 6 -18.80 -9.80 11.01
N TYR A 7 -17.66 -9.18 11.28
CA TYR A 7 -16.34 -9.63 10.79
C TYR A 7 -15.75 -10.82 11.54
N LEU A 8 -16.19 -11.08 12.76
CA LEU A 8 -15.64 -12.15 13.61
C LEU A 8 -16.35 -13.51 13.42
N THR A 9 -17.45 -13.56 12.68
CA THR A 9 -18.25 -14.80 12.50
C THR A 9 -18.04 -15.48 11.16
N ASP A 10 -17.15 -14.97 10.29
CA ASP A 10 -16.83 -15.63 9.03
C ASP A 10 -15.90 -16.84 9.30
N SER A 11 -16.52 -17.99 9.58
CA SER A 11 -15.87 -19.30 9.55
C SER A 11 -15.52 -19.62 8.09
N ARG A 12 -14.40 -19.05 7.62
CA ARG A 12 -13.89 -19.24 6.26
C ARG A 12 -13.75 -20.73 5.97
N PRO A 13 -14.33 -21.23 4.88
CA PRO A 13 -13.98 -22.55 4.40
C PRO A 13 -12.45 -22.58 4.23
N ARG A 14 -11.79 -23.61 4.74
CA ARG A 14 -10.36 -23.85 4.49
C ARG A 14 -10.20 -23.93 2.97
N PHE A 15 -9.79 -22.85 2.33
CA PHE A 15 -9.49 -22.85 0.91
C PHE A 15 -8.40 -23.91 0.69
N ARG A 16 -8.79 -25.02 0.09
CA ARG A 16 -7.84 -26.00 -0.42
C ARG A 16 -6.95 -25.24 -1.42
N GLN A 17 -5.66 -25.21 -1.17
CA GLN A 17 -4.74 -24.64 -2.14
C GLN A 17 -4.85 -25.45 -3.43
N PRO A 18 -5.01 -24.82 -4.59
CA PRO A 18 -5.11 -25.50 -5.86
C PRO A 18 -3.80 -26.25 -6.16
N SER A 19 -3.91 -27.41 -6.77
CA SER A 19 -2.80 -28.30 -7.09
C SER A 19 -2.80 -28.67 -8.56
N ALA A 20 -1.80 -29.37 -9.02
CA ALA A 20 -1.73 -29.88 -10.39
C ALA A 20 -2.96 -30.74 -10.78
N ALA A 21 -3.57 -31.40 -9.80
CA ALA A 21 -4.82 -32.16 -10.02
C ALA A 21 -5.95 -31.28 -10.54
N ASP A 22 -6.03 -30.01 -10.14
CA ASP A 22 -7.09 -29.08 -10.56
C ASP A 22 -6.93 -28.62 -12.03
N LEU A 23 -5.71 -28.81 -12.60
CA LEU A 23 -5.38 -28.56 -14.01
C LEU A 23 -5.46 -29.83 -14.86
N CYS A 24 -5.75 -30.98 -14.24
CA CYS A 24 -5.67 -32.25 -14.91
C CYS A 24 -6.87 -32.43 -15.87
N THR A 25 -6.56 -32.56 -17.17
CA THR A 25 -7.53 -32.94 -18.19
C THR A 25 -7.25 -34.39 -18.59
N ALA A 26 -8.25 -35.23 -18.45
CA ALA A 26 -8.20 -36.60 -18.91
C ALA A 26 -8.16 -36.60 -20.45
N VAL A 27 -7.12 -37.18 -21.03
CA VAL A 27 -6.93 -37.29 -22.48
C VAL A 27 -6.60 -38.73 -22.84
N PRO A 28 -6.89 -39.16 -24.09
CA PRO A 28 -6.42 -40.46 -24.58
C PRO A 28 -4.90 -40.48 -24.59
N CYS A 29 -4.31 -41.64 -24.32
CA CYS A 29 -2.88 -41.86 -24.42
C CYS A 29 -2.56 -42.89 -25.52
N MET A 30 -1.32 -42.85 -26.02
CA MET A 30 -0.77 -43.80 -26.98
C MET A 30 0.13 -44.78 -26.24
N THR A 31 0.18 -46.01 -26.74
CA THR A 31 1.15 -47.02 -26.27
C THR A 31 2.34 -47.09 -27.22
N THR A 32 3.46 -47.67 -26.78
CA THR A 32 4.71 -47.72 -27.54
C THR A 32 4.64 -48.53 -28.85
N ASP A 33 3.70 -49.42 -28.96
CA ASP A 33 3.42 -50.26 -30.10
C ASP A 33 2.47 -49.63 -31.13
N GLU A 34 1.80 -48.55 -30.76
CA GLU A 34 0.89 -47.83 -31.68
C GLU A 34 1.66 -47.02 -32.73
N THR A 35 1.07 -46.90 -33.91
CA THR A 35 1.69 -46.31 -35.09
C THR A 35 1.41 -44.81 -35.22
N ASN A 36 2.21 -44.13 -36.06
CA ASN A 36 1.97 -42.72 -36.38
C ASN A 36 0.64 -42.50 -37.13
N ASP A 37 0.16 -43.51 -37.92
CA ASP A 37 -1.19 -43.44 -38.52
C ASP A 37 -2.26 -43.36 -37.43
N LYS A 38 -2.08 -44.07 -36.30
CA LYS A 38 -2.99 -44.02 -35.18
C LYS A 38 -2.94 -42.67 -34.43
N VAL A 39 -1.73 -42.09 -34.28
CA VAL A 39 -1.57 -40.71 -33.73
C VAL A 39 -2.34 -39.70 -34.59
N MET A 40 -2.20 -39.81 -35.92
CA MET A 40 -2.93 -38.96 -36.87
C MET A 40 -4.46 -39.09 -36.71
N GLU A 41 -4.96 -40.33 -36.59
CA GLU A 41 -6.37 -40.60 -36.35
C GLU A 41 -6.84 -39.96 -35.05
N MET A 42 -6.07 -40.09 -33.97
CA MET A 42 -6.38 -39.53 -32.66
C MET A 42 -6.45 -37.98 -32.69
N PHE A 43 -5.47 -37.34 -33.33
CA PHE A 43 -5.50 -35.89 -33.50
C PHE A 43 -6.65 -35.40 -34.39
N ASN A 44 -7.04 -36.18 -35.40
CA ASN A 44 -8.20 -35.85 -36.25
C ASN A 44 -9.55 -35.98 -35.50
N ARG A 45 -9.65 -37.00 -34.62
CA ARG A 45 -10.83 -37.26 -33.80
C ARG A 45 -10.96 -36.21 -32.67
N HIS A 46 -9.84 -35.82 -32.04
CA HIS A 46 -9.77 -34.89 -30.92
C HIS A 46 -9.03 -33.60 -31.33
N ARG A 47 -9.76 -32.72 -32.03
CA ARG A 47 -9.18 -31.51 -32.62
C ARG A 47 -8.64 -30.49 -31.58
N ASP A 48 -9.14 -30.53 -30.35
CA ASP A 48 -8.74 -29.62 -29.27
C ASP A 48 -7.50 -30.08 -28.50
N LEU A 49 -7.01 -31.32 -28.77
CA LEU A 49 -5.81 -31.79 -28.12
C LEU A 49 -4.56 -31.10 -28.67
N VAL A 50 -3.80 -30.47 -27.78
CA VAL A 50 -2.49 -29.88 -28.08
C VAL A 50 -1.42 -30.96 -28.18
N SER A 51 -1.51 -31.95 -27.31
CA SER A 51 -0.54 -33.03 -27.25
C SER A 51 -1.15 -34.37 -26.84
N LEU A 52 -0.50 -35.46 -27.21
CA LEU A 52 -0.88 -36.84 -26.84
C LEU A 52 0.25 -37.45 -26.00
N PRO A 53 -0.02 -37.89 -24.77
CA PRO A 53 0.93 -38.63 -23.95
C PRO A 53 1.18 -40.04 -24.51
N VAL A 54 2.42 -40.48 -24.41
CA VAL A 54 2.82 -41.87 -24.71
C VAL A 54 3.13 -42.55 -23.38
N VAL A 55 2.53 -43.72 -23.18
CA VAL A 55 2.69 -44.50 -21.95
C VAL A 55 3.26 -45.90 -22.23
N GLU A 56 4.03 -46.40 -21.28
CA GLU A 56 4.42 -47.80 -21.21
C GLU A 56 3.78 -48.45 -20.00
N GLY A 57 2.82 -49.33 -20.24
CA GLY A 57 1.92 -49.81 -19.22
C GLY A 57 1.02 -48.66 -18.72
N ARG A 58 1.31 -48.11 -17.54
CA ARG A 58 0.59 -46.95 -16.98
C ARG A 58 1.52 -45.75 -16.65
N ARG A 59 2.80 -45.85 -17.02
CA ARG A 59 3.79 -44.79 -16.77
C ARG A 59 4.00 -43.97 -18.04
N PRO A 60 3.95 -42.63 -17.93
CA PRO A 60 4.24 -41.79 -19.10
C PRO A 60 5.75 -41.83 -19.44
N ILE A 61 6.06 -41.92 -20.73
CA ILE A 61 7.40 -41.96 -21.25
C ILE A 61 7.70 -40.85 -22.27
N GLY A 62 6.67 -40.13 -22.71
CA GLY A 62 6.83 -39.05 -23.65
C GLY A 62 5.54 -38.32 -23.97
N LEU A 63 5.66 -37.25 -24.76
CA LEU A 63 4.56 -36.41 -25.18
C LEU A 63 4.69 -36.08 -26.66
N ILE A 64 3.64 -36.24 -27.45
CA ILE A 64 3.62 -35.93 -28.89
C ILE A 64 2.88 -34.61 -29.08
N ASN A 65 3.57 -33.52 -29.43
CA ASN A 65 2.96 -32.26 -29.79
C ASN A 65 2.27 -32.36 -31.16
N ARG A 66 1.01 -31.93 -31.20
CA ARG A 66 0.17 -31.93 -32.42
C ARG A 66 0.79 -31.13 -33.55
N SER A 67 1.18 -29.89 -33.31
CA SER A 67 1.66 -28.98 -34.35
C SER A 67 2.98 -29.48 -34.96
N ILE A 68 3.89 -29.96 -34.09
CA ILE A 68 5.19 -30.54 -34.53
C ILE A 68 4.93 -31.82 -35.31
N PHE A 69 4.08 -32.70 -34.79
CA PHE A 69 3.75 -33.97 -35.44
C PHE A 69 3.15 -33.75 -36.84
N LEU A 70 2.10 -32.93 -36.94
CA LEU A 70 1.43 -32.62 -38.20
C LEU A 70 2.38 -31.96 -39.21
N SER A 71 3.21 -31.00 -38.75
CA SER A 71 4.24 -30.34 -39.57
C SER A 71 5.28 -31.35 -40.13
N GLN A 72 5.67 -32.33 -39.34
CA GLN A 72 6.61 -33.37 -39.80
C GLN A 72 5.96 -34.35 -40.78
N MET A 73 4.71 -34.74 -40.51
CA MET A 73 4.00 -35.73 -41.33
C MET A 73 3.44 -35.13 -42.63
N SER A 74 3.28 -33.82 -42.73
CA SER A 74 2.89 -33.13 -43.98
C SER A 74 4.01 -32.99 -45.01
N LYS A 75 5.26 -33.34 -44.68
CA LYS A 75 6.38 -33.30 -45.63
C LYS A 75 6.23 -34.43 -46.64
N PRO A 76 6.69 -34.22 -47.91
CA PRO A 76 6.59 -35.24 -48.96
C PRO A 76 7.13 -36.59 -48.55
N PHE A 77 6.40 -37.66 -48.87
CA PHE A 77 6.71 -39.07 -48.60
C PHE A 77 6.82 -39.46 -47.12
N ARG A 78 6.55 -38.55 -46.16
CA ARG A 78 6.72 -38.87 -44.75
C ARG A 78 5.63 -39.84 -44.24
N MET A 79 4.40 -39.71 -44.69
CA MET A 79 3.32 -40.63 -44.29
C MET A 79 3.58 -42.05 -44.78
N GLU A 80 4.04 -42.23 -46.03
CA GLU A 80 4.36 -43.54 -46.58
C GLU A 80 5.55 -44.20 -45.84
N LEU A 81 6.56 -43.41 -45.44
CA LEU A 81 7.76 -43.93 -44.79
C LEU A 81 7.58 -44.17 -43.28
N TYR A 82 6.78 -43.38 -42.61
CA TYR A 82 6.71 -43.37 -41.15
C TYR A 82 5.34 -43.70 -40.60
N GLY A 83 4.25 -43.64 -41.37
CA GLY A 83 2.89 -43.88 -40.91
C GLY A 83 2.72 -45.16 -40.10
N ARG A 84 3.28 -46.28 -40.62
CA ARG A 84 3.23 -47.60 -39.97
C ARG A 84 4.32 -47.82 -38.91
N LYS A 85 5.23 -46.88 -38.68
CA LYS A 85 6.27 -46.98 -37.64
C LYS A 85 5.70 -46.53 -36.29
N SER A 86 6.32 -47.00 -35.20
CA SER A 86 5.96 -46.64 -33.84
C SER A 86 5.98 -45.11 -33.62
N CYS A 87 5.04 -44.62 -32.86
CA CYS A 87 4.85 -43.22 -32.48
C CYS A 87 6.04 -42.65 -31.68
N ILE A 88 6.88 -43.51 -31.05
CA ILE A 88 8.06 -43.12 -30.27
C ILE A 88 9.01 -42.20 -31.05
N ALA A 89 9.03 -42.36 -32.39
CA ALA A 89 9.93 -41.57 -33.26
C ALA A 89 9.63 -40.06 -33.26
N PHE A 90 8.42 -39.65 -32.89
CA PHE A 90 7.98 -38.26 -32.93
C PHE A 90 7.58 -37.71 -31.54
N MET A 91 7.81 -38.48 -30.47
CA MET A 91 7.56 -37.99 -29.13
C MET A 91 8.71 -37.18 -28.58
N ASP A 92 8.40 -36.20 -27.75
CA ASP A 92 9.36 -35.64 -26.81
C ASP A 92 9.60 -36.68 -25.71
N LYS A 93 10.86 -37.01 -25.45
CA LYS A 93 11.27 -38.03 -24.47
C LYS A 93 11.50 -37.48 -23.09
N GLU A 94 11.55 -36.18 -22.97
CA GLU A 94 11.80 -35.46 -21.73
C GLU A 94 10.68 -34.40 -21.44
N PRO A 95 9.39 -34.80 -21.49
CA PRO A 95 8.32 -33.86 -21.14
C PRO A 95 8.35 -33.53 -19.65
N LEU A 96 7.83 -32.37 -19.28
CA LEU A 96 7.59 -32.08 -17.86
C LEU A 96 6.55 -33.05 -17.30
N VAL A 97 6.94 -33.85 -16.31
CA VAL A 97 6.06 -34.76 -15.57
C VAL A 97 5.97 -34.31 -14.11
N VAL A 98 4.76 -34.14 -13.61
CA VAL A 98 4.49 -33.66 -12.27
C VAL A 98 3.50 -34.57 -11.53
N ASP A 99 3.55 -34.54 -10.20
CA ASP A 99 2.57 -35.26 -9.38
C ASP A 99 1.30 -34.41 -9.20
N ALA A 100 0.15 -35.04 -9.19
CA ALA A 100 -1.15 -34.40 -9.00
C ALA A 100 -1.27 -33.59 -7.68
N ALA A 101 -0.52 -33.98 -6.66
CA ALA A 101 -0.50 -33.28 -5.37
C ALA A 101 0.40 -32.03 -5.35
N MET A 102 1.19 -31.78 -6.42
CA MET A 102 2.06 -30.60 -6.50
C MET A 102 1.24 -29.31 -6.47
N ASP A 103 1.64 -28.36 -5.60
CA ASP A 103 1.01 -27.05 -5.53
C ASP A 103 1.28 -26.21 -6.79
N ILE A 104 0.39 -25.25 -7.06
CA ILE A 104 0.46 -24.41 -8.28
C ILE A 104 1.71 -23.52 -8.31
N ASP A 105 2.17 -23.01 -7.16
CA ASP A 105 3.36 -22.16 -7.12
C ASP A 105 4.60 -22.97 -7.56
N THR A 106 4.80 -24.14 -6.95
CA THR A 106 5.89 -25.09 -7.33
C THR A 106 5.77 -25.54 -8.79
N LEU A 107 4.56 -25.85 -9.25
CA LEU A 107 4.31 -26.23 -10.64
C LEU A 107 4.68 -25.11 -11.61
N THR A 108 4.34 -23.87 -11.27
CA THR A 108 4.68 -22.70 -12.09
C THR A 108 6.19 -22.54 -12.24
N PHE A 109 6.94 -22.62 -11.13
CA PHE A 109 8.40 -22.57 -11.18
C PHE A 109 9.00 -23.68 -12.05
N LYS A 110 8.56 -24.93 -11.87
CA LYS A 110 9.03 -26.05 -12.69
C LYS A 110 8.68 -25.90 -14.17
N THR A 111 7.50 -25.36 -14.48
CA THR A 111 7.09 -25.13 -15.87
C THR A 111 7.97 -24.07 -16.53
N VAL A 112 8.29 -22.98 -15.82
CA VAL A 112 9.21 -21.94 -16.31
C VAL A 112 10.63 -22.47 -16.46
N GLU A 113 11.13 -23.25 -15.51
CA GLU A 113 12.45 -23.85 -15.51
C GLU A 113 12.63 -24.86 -16.65
N HIS A 114 11.56 -25.64 -16.96
CA HIS A 114 11.55 -26.58 -18.09
C HIS A 114 11.51 -25.86 -19.46
N GLY A 115 11.11 -24.59 -19.50
CA GLY A 115 11.15 -23.72 -20.67
C GLY A 115 9.87 -23.69 -21.48
N GLU A 116 9.96 -23.06 -22.68
CA GLU A 116 8.79 -22.79 -23.54
C GLU A 116 7.99 -24.03 -23.92
N LYS A 117 8.63 -25.19 -24.00
CA LYS A 117 7.97 -26.46 -24.35
C LYS A 117 6.85 -26.80 -23.33
N ALA A 118 7.12 -26.70 -22.03
CA ALA A 118 6.12 -27.03 -21.02
C ALA A 118 4.92 -26.10 -21.08
N LEU A 119 5.12 -24.85 -21.53
CA LEU A 119 4.03 -23.87 -21.70
C LEU A 119 3.22 -24.14 -22.98
N SER A 120 3.90 -24.47 -24.09
CA SER A 120 3.27 -24.69 -25.40
C SER A 120 2.67 -26.07 -25.56
N ASP A 121 3.39 -27.08 -25.13
CA ASP A 121 3.03 -28.49 -25.35
C ASP A 121 2.20 -29.05 -24.19
N GLY A 122 2.28 -28.40 -23.03
CA GLY A 122 1.68 -28.85 -21.78
C GLY A 122 2.63 -29.76 -20.98
N PHE A 123 2.12 -30.32 -19.92
CA PHE A 123 2.84 -31.19 -19.00
C PHE A 123 1.98 -32.38 -18.59
N ILE A 124 2.65 -33.48 -18.26
CA ILE A 124 1.99 -34.73 -17.86
C ILE A 124 1.74 -34.70 -16.35
N ILE A 125 0.54 -35.05 -15.94
CA ILE A 125 0.13 -35.16 -14.54
C ILE A 125 0.03 -36.64 -14.19
N THR A 126 0.69 -37.01 -13.08
CA THR A 126 0.70 -38.38 -12.56
C THR A 126 0.22 -38.43 -11.13
N GLN A 127 -0.25 -39.57 -10.70
CA GLN A 127 -0.51 -39.90 -9.29
C GLN A 127 0.33 -41.10 -8.89
N GLY A 128 1.33 -40.87 -8.04
CA GLY A 128 2.27 -41.95 -7.67
C GLY A 128 3.03 -42.53 -8.87
N GLY A 129 3.32 -41.71 -9.89
CA GLY A 129 4.01 -42.12 -11.12
C GLY A 129 3.11 -42.80 -12.19
N VAL A 130 1.82 -42.94 -11.90
CA VAL A 130 0.81 -43.44 -12.84
C VAL A 130 0.19 -42.26 -13.59
N PHE A 131 0.09 -42.38 -14.92
CA PHE A 131 -0.52 -41.36 -15.77
C PHE A 131 -1.98 -41.08 -15.32
N LEU A 132 -2.31 -39.81 -15.13
CA LEU A 132 -3.64 -39.32 -14.77
C LEU A 132 -4.25 -38.47 -15.89
N GLY A 133 -3.49 -37.57 -16.49
CA GLY A 133 -3.91 -36.68 -17.55
C GLY A 133 -2.81 -35.68 -17.93
N VAL A 134 -3.22 -34.63 -18.62
CA VAL A 134 -2.33 -33.54 -19.03
C VAL A 134 -2.82 -32.20 -18.50
N GLY A 135 -1.89 -31.31 -18.16
CA GLY A 135 -2.15 -29.91 -17.92
C GLY A 135 -1.61 -29.06 -19.07
N ASN A 136 -2.16 -27.87 -19.27
CA ASN A 136 -1.66 -26.94 -20.27
C ASN A 136 -1.27 -25.59 -19.67
N GLY A 137 -0.35 -24.89 -20.33
CA GLY A 137 0.18 -23.62 -19.84
C GLY A 137 -0.86 -22.52 -19.73
N LEU A 138 -1.88 -22.48 -20.59
CA LEU A 138 -2.94 -21.47 -20.55
C LEU A 138 -3.82 -21.63 -19.29
N GLN A 139 -4.16 -22.88 -18.94
CA GLN A 139 -4.92 -23.14 -17.70
C GLN A 139 -4.08 -22.79 -16.48
N LEU A 140 -2.79 -23.15 -16.47
CA LEU A 140 -1.87 -22.77 -15.39
C LEU A 140 -1.82 -21.26 -15.22
N MET A 141 -1.64 -20.49 -16.30
CA MET A 141 -1.63 -19.02 -16.25
C MET A 141 -2.93 -18.44 -15.70
N ARG A 142 -4.10 -18.99 -16.07
CA ARG A 142 -5.39 -18.55 -15.53
C ARG A 142 -5.48 -18.78 -14.02
N VAL A 143 -5.14 -19.97 -13.56
CA VAL A 143 -5.18 -20.28 -12.11
C VAL A 143 -4.21 -19.39 -11.34
N VAL A 144 -3.00 -19.14 -11.84
CA VAL A 144 -2.03 -18.22 -11.24
C VAL A 144 -2.59 -16.81 -11.17
N ALA A 145 -3.18 -16.31 -12.26
CA ALA A 145 -3.80 -14.97 -12.28
C ALA A 145 -4.96 -14.85 -11.27
N ASP A 146 -5.83 -15.86 -11.19
CA ASP A 146 -6.93 -15.90 -10.23
C ASP A 146 -6.43 -15.95 -8.78
N MET A 147 -5.39 -16.73 -8.51
CA MET A 147 -4.74 -16.78 -7.19
C MET A 147 -4.15 -15.43 -6.80
N GLN A 148 -3.43 -14.77 -7.70
CA GLN A 148 -2.86 -13.43 -7.46
C GLN A 148 -3.95 -12.39 -7.22
N ALA A 149 -5.00 -12.39 -8.04
CA ALA A 149 -6.14 -11.50 -7.85
C ALA A 149 -6.86 -11.75 -6.50
N SER A 150 -6.96 -13.01 -6.07
CA SER A 150 -7.54 -13.37 -4.78
C SER A 150 -6.65 -12.91 -3.61
N ARG A 151 -5.33 -13.14 -3.67
CA ARG A 151 -4.37 -12.66 -2.66
C ARG A 151 -4.39 -11.14 -2.55
N ASN A 152 -4.38 -10.44 -3.69
CA ASN A 152 -4.44 -8.98 -3.69
C ASN A 152 -5.75 -8.46 -3.06
N ARG A 153 -6.90 -9.08 -3.36
CA ARG A 153 -8.17 -8.73 -2.72
C ARG A 153 -8.13 -8.91 -1.20
N GLN A 154 -7.56 -10.02 -0.71
CA GLN A 154 -7.44 -10.26 0.74
C GLN A 154 -6.55 -9.21 1.43
N ILE A 155 -5.43 -8.83 0.81
CA ILE A 155 -4.55 -7.77 1.32
C ILE A 155 -5.32 -6.44 1.34
N MET A 156 -5.99 -6.08 0.24
CA MET A 156 -6.77 -4.84 0.16
C MET A 156 -7.86 -4.77 1.22
N HIS A 157 -8.63 -5.85 1.43
CA HIS A 157 -9.63 -5.90 2.51
C HIS A 157 -9.03 -5.66 3.90
N SER A 158 -7.82 -6.19 4.16
CA SER A 158 -7.14 -5.96 5.43
C SER A 158 -6.73 -4.50 5.61
N ILE A 159 -6.27 -3.85 4.52
CA ILE A 159 -5.89 -2.42 4.53
C ILE A 159 -7.15 -1.54 4.64
N GLU A 160 -8.23 -1.86 3.95
CA GLU A 160 -9.51 -1.16 4.07
C GLU A 160 -10.05 -1.22 5.51
N TYR A 161 -9.92 -2.37 6.17
CA TYR A 161 -10.29 -2.48 7.59
C TYR A 161 -9.40 -1.62 8.50
N ALA A 162 -8.10 -1.58 8.25
CA ALA A 162 -7.18 -0.68 8.96
C ALA A 162 -7.56 0.79 8.76
N SER A 163 -8.01 1.18 7.56
CA SER A 163 -8.52 2.54 7.28
C SER A 163 -9.75 2.89 8.12
N VAL A 164 -10.68 1.95 8.30
CA VAL A 164 -11.85 2.17 9.18
C VAL A 164 -11.42 2.43 10.62
N ILE A 165 -10.42 1.71 11.12
CA ILE A 165 -9.88 1.94 12.48
C ILE A 165 -9.23 3.32 12.55
N GLN A 166 -8.34 3.68 11.61
CA GLN A 166 -7.65 4.97 11.58
C GLN A 166 -8.67 6.13 11.51
N GLN A 167 -9.64 6.06 10.61
CA GLN A 167 -10.70 7.07 10.50
C GLN A 167 -11.55 7.19 11.78
N SER A 168 -11.80 6.06 12.46
CA SER A 168 -12.54 6.08 13.73
C SER A 168 -11.77 6.81 14.83
N THR A 169 -10.45 6.62 14.88
CA THR A 169 -9.56 7.33 15.82
C THR A 169 -9.55 8.84 15.53
N LEU A 170 -9.42 9.22 14.26
CA LEU A 170 -9.41 10.63 13.84
C LEU A 170 -10.77 11.32 13.96
N ARG A 171 -11.86 10.58 13.90
CA ARG A 171 -13.22 11.12 14.01
C ARG A 171 -13.46 11.83 15.35
N SER A 172 -13.06 11.21 16.46
CA SER A 172 -13.23 11.80 17.78
C SER A 172 -12.50 13.14 17.91
N SER A 173 -11.33 13.24 17.31
CA SER A 173 -10.54 14.45 17.24
C SER A 173 -11.20 15.52 16.36
N ARG A 174 -11.73 15.14 15.20
CA ARG A 174 -12.49 16.06 14.33
C ARG A 174 -13.74 16.61 14.99
N GLU A 175 -14.46 15.76 15.75
CA GLU A 175 -15.63 16.18 16.54
C GLU A 175 -15.23 17.14 17.67
N ALA A 176 -14.05 16.95 18.29
CA ALA A 176 -13.52 17.89 19.27
C ALA A 176 -13.23 19.26 18.62
N LEU A 177 -12.56 19.29 17.46
CA LEU A 177 -12.31 20.52 16.71
C LEU A 177 -13.61 21.26 16.39
N ALA A 178 -14.63 20.57 15.90
CA ALA A 178 -15.93 21.18 15.58
C ALA A 178 -16.63 21.79 16.80
N ARG A 179 -16.35 21.30 18.02
CA ARG A 179 -16.89 21.92 19.28
C ARG A 179 -16.11 23.15 19.69
N VAL A 180 -14.77 23.09 19.65
CA VAL A 180 -13.90 24.16 20.17
C VAL A 180 -13.70 25.30 19.16
N CYS A 181 -13.74 25.01 17.88
CA CYS A 181 -13.57 25.99 16.80
C CYS A 181 -14.45 25.62 15.59
N PRO A 182 -15.76 25.92 15.61
CA PRO A 182 -16.69 25.55 14.53
C PRO A 182 -16.35 26.16 13.16
N SER A 183 -15.57 27.24 13.15
CA SER A 183 -15.12 27.91 11.91
C SER A 183 -13.86 27.31 11.31
N ALA A 184 -13.17 26.44 12.05
CA ALA A 184 -11.98 25.79 11.54
C ALA A 184 -12.30 24.87 10.36
N ASP A 185 -11.38 24.78 9.42
CA ASP A 185 -11.47 23.85 8.31
C ASP A 185 -10.21 22.96 8.25
N LEU A 186 -10.43 21.65 8.11
CA LEU A 186 -9.40 20.63 8.17
C LEU A 186 -9.49 19.73 6.95
N VAL A 187 -8.40 19.67 6.21
CA VAL A 187 -8.19 18.72 5.12
C VAL A 187 -7.25 17.63 5.62
N TRP A 188 -7.65 16.38 5.40
CA TRP A 188 -6.85 15.19 5.62
C TRP A 188 -7.13 14.21 4.49
N GLU A 189 -6.16 14.01 3.64
CA GLU A 189 -6.24 13.14 2.48
C GLU A 189 -4.99 12.25 2.45
N PRO A 190 -5.10 10.99 2.88
CA PRO A 190 -3.98 10.06 2.77
C PRO A 190 -3.64 9.80 1.30
N ARG A 191 -2.37 9.56 1.03
CA ARG A 191 -1.88 9.18 -0.30
C ARG A 191 -2.40 7.81 -0.73
N ASP A 192 -2.39 6.88 0.20
CA ASP A 192 -2.85 5.51 0.03
C ASP A 192 -4.21 5.30 0.73
N VAL A 193 -4.60 4.09 1.02
CA VAL A 193 -5.86 3.77 1.73
C VAL A 193 -5.81 4.19 3.20
N VAL A 194 -4.60 4.16 3.79
CA VAL A 194 -4.25 4.64 5.13
C VAL A 194 -3.02 5.54 5.02
N GLY A 195 -2.81 6.44 5.97
CA GLY A 195 -1.75 7.45 5.91
C GLY A 195 -0.87 7.52 7.16
N GLY A 196 0.28 8.20 7.01
CA GLY A 196 1.22 8.56 8.08
C GLY A 196 0.86 9.86 8.78
N ASP A 197 0.02 10.70 8.16
CA ASP A 197 -0.46 11.92 8.76
C ASP A 197 -1.56 11.68 9.78
N PHE A 198 -1.53 12.43 10.89
CA PHE A 198 -2.64 12.50 11.83
C PHE A 198 -2.82 13.89 12.43
N TYR A 199 -3.94 14.08 13.09
CA TYR A 199 -4.26 15.28 13.85
C TYR A 199 -4.95 14.90 15.15
N GLN A 200 -4.77 15.74 16.18
CA GLN A 200 -5.43 15.56 17.46
C GLN A 200 -5.85 16.91 18.04
N PHE A 201 -7.10 17.01 18.46
CA PHE A 201 -7.64 18.20 19.09
C PHE A 201 -8.29 17.85 20.43
N SER A 202 -8.12 18.72 21.41
CA SER A 202 -8.76 18.56 22.73
C SER A 202 -9.13 19.91 23.33
N GLU A 203 -10.27 19.93 24.01
CA GLU A 203 -10.70 21.05 24.81
C GLU A 203 -9.96 21.07 26.14
N GLY A 204 -9.66 22.25 26.66
CA GLY A 204 -9.10 22.48 27.97
C GLY A 204 -9.64 23.77 28.61
N GLU A 205 -9.36 23.95 29.89
CA GLU A 205 -9.85 25.15 30.62
C GLU A 205 -9.22 26.42 30.02
N GLY A 206 -10.07 27.29 29.47
CA GLY A 206 -9.71 28.57 28.88
C GLY A 206 -9.17 28.50 27.44
N GLY A 207 -9.15 27.34 26.79
CA GLY A 207 -8.67 27.21 25.42
C GLY A 207 -8.74 25.81 24.87
N TRP A 208 -8.04 25.57 23.79
CA TRP A 208 -7.99 24.25 23.17
C TRP A 208 -6.60 23.93 22.58
N PHE A 209 -6.27 22.67 22.60
CA PHE A 209 -5.03 22.11 22.04
C PHE A 209 -5.28 21.57 20.63
N GLY A 210 -4.30 21.79 19.75
CA GLY A 210 -4.27 21.17 18.44
C GLY A 210 -2.90 20.64 18.08
N ALA A 211 -2.91 19.51 17.40
CA ALA A 211 -1.75 18.87 16.81
C ALA A 211 -2.01 18.50 15.36
N VAL A 212 -1.06 18.78 14.50
CA VAL A 212 -0.94 18.26 13.14
C VAL A 212 0.42 17.60 13.05
N ALA A 213 0.47 16.36 12.61
CA ALA A 213 1.70 15.59 12.59
C ALA A 213 1.79 14.68 11.37
N ASP A 214 3.00 14.48 10.91
CA ASP A 214 3.40 13.65 9.79
C ASP A 214 4.40 12.62 10.28
N CYS A 215 4.03 11.35 10.25
CA CYS A 215 4.86 10.24 10.70
C CYS A 215 5.68 9.66 9.55
N THR A 216 6.84 9.10 9.88
CA THR A 216 7.68 8.40 8.90
C THR A 216 6.89 7.34 8.14
N GLY A 217 6.93 7.46 6.80
CA GLY A 217 6.35 6.52 5.87
C GLY A 217 4.85 6.73 5.63
N HIS A 218 4.40 6.23 4.51
CA HIS A 218 3.00 6.29 4.07
C HIS A 218 2.38 4.89 4.02
N GLY A 219 1.06 4.80 3.81
CA GLY A 219 0.36 3.53 3.77
C GLY A 219 0.40 2.80 5.12
N VAL A 220 0.52 1.47 5.11
CA VAL A 220 0.42 0.65 6.33
C VAL A 220 1.51 0.97 7.36
N PRO A 221 2.79 1.10 7.02
CA PRO A 221 3.82 1.50 7.99
C PRO A 221 3.52 2.86 8.64
N GLY A 222 3.17 3.88 7.86
CA GLY A 222 2.78 5.19 8.37
C GLY A 222 1.58 5.10 9.31
N ALA A 223 0.56 4.32 8.97
CA ALA A 223 -0.61 4.12 9.82
C ALA A 223 -0.27 3.48 11.18
N PHE A 224 0.69 2.57 11.26
CA PHE A 224 1.19 2.05 12.54
C PHE A 224 1.91 3.14 13.35
N MET A 225 2.72 3.96 12.67
CA MET A 225 3.39 5.08 13.33
C MET A 225 2.38 6.09 13.88
N THR A 226 1.29 6.40 13.15
CA THR A 226 0.23 7.29 13.66
C THR A 226 -0.43 6.74 14.92
N LEU A 227 -0.63 5.43 15.03
CA LEU A 227 -1.19 4.82 16.26
C LEU A 227 -0.25 4.95 17.45
N ILE A 228 1.06 4.72 17.24
CA ILE A 228 2.08 4.89 18.29
C ILE A 228 2.15 6.34 18.72
N ALA A 229 2.26 7.27 17.76
CA ALA A 229 2.42 8.69 18.02
C ALA A 229 1.18 9.30 18.68
N SER A 230 -0.03 9.00 18.21
CA SER A 230 -1.28 9.48 18.81
C SER A 230 -1.51 8.93 20.22
N SER A 231 -1.14 7.67 20.47
CA SER A 231 -1.18 7.09 21.81
C SER A 231 -0.20 7.79 22.77
N ALA A 232 1.05 8.04 22.30
CA ALA A 232 2.06 8.77 23.06
C ALA A 232 1.61 10.20 23.37
N LEU A 233 0.97 10.89 22.40
CA LEU A 233 0.43 12.23 22.59
C LEU A 233 -0.73 12.24 23.59
N THR A 234 -1.65 11.26 23.50
CA THR A 234 -2.75 11.15 24.47
C THR A 234 -2.21 10.98 25.88
N GLN A 235 -1.23 10.10 26.06
CA GLN A 235 -0.60 9.91 27.37
C GLN A 235 0.13 11.17 27.86
N ALA A 236 0.81 11.89 26.96
CA ALA A 236 1.48 13.15 27.32
C ALA A 236 0.48 14.23 27.74
N LEU A 237 -0.65 14.35 27.04
CA LEU A 237 -1.73 15.28 27.41
C LEU A 237 -2.33 14.96 28.77
N ASP A 238 -2.56 13.70 29.09
CA ASP A 238 -3.07 13.25 30.38
C ASP A 238 -2.10 13.55 31.53
N GLN A 239 -0.80 13.46 31.29
CA GLN A 239 0.24 13.68 32.30
C GLN A 239 0.60 15.14 32.53
N HIS A 240 0.63 15.94 31.47
CA HIS A 240 1.20 17.31 31.48
C HIS A 240 0.17 18.39 31.22
N GLY A 241 -1.03 18.02 30.78
CA GLY A 241 -2.03 18.95 30.28
C GLY A 241 -1.68 19.55 28.91
N PRO A 242 -2.61 20.35 28.32
CA PRO A 242 -2.51 20.80 26.94
C PRO A 242 -1.76 22.13 26.74
N ARG A 243 -1.41 22.87 27.81
CA ARG A 243 -1.00 24.27 27.72
C ARG A 243 0.45 24.50 27.28
N ASP A 244 1.30 23.47 27.33
CA ASP A 244 2.74 23.58 26.96
C ASP A 244 3.09 22.64 25.78
N PRO A 245 2.89 23.09 24.55
CA PRO A 245 3.20 22.32 23.35
C PRO A 245 4.65 21.80 23.27
N ALA A 246 5.63 22.59 23.73
CA ALA A 246 7.04 22.18 23.71
C ALA A 246 7.32 21.03 24.69
N GLN A 247 6.72 21.08 25.88
CA GLN A 247 6.79 19.98 26.86
C GLN A 247 6.16 18.70 26.31
N LEU A 248 5.02 18.83 25.62
CA LEU A 248 4.35 17.69 25.00
C LEU A 248 5.19 17.05 23.90
N LEU A 249 5.85 17.86 23.03
CA LEU A 249 6.79 17.31 22.02
C LEU A 249 7.91 16.51 22.69
N GLY A 250 8.50 17.03 23.78
CA GLY A 250 9.54 16.34 24.54
C GLY A 250 9.05 15.01 25.19
N ALA A 251 7.83 15.01 25.72
CA ALA A 251 7.22 13.81 26.31
C ALA A 251 6.96 12.74 25.25
N VAL A 252 6.37 13.14 24.12
CA VAL A 252 6.10 12.25 22.98
C VAL A 252 7.42 11.72 22.38
N ASN A 253 8.47 12.54 22.26
CA ASN A 253 9.79 12.10 21.80
C ASN A 253 10.32 10.94 22.66
N ARG A 254 10.33 11.08 23.96
CA ARG A 254 10.76 10.00 24.87
C ARG A 254 9.92 8.75 24.72
N SER A 255 8.61 8.89 24.63
CA SER A 255 7.67 7.76 24.51
C SER A 255 7.87 6.99 23.19
N ILE A 256 8.00 7.66 22.04
CA ILE A 256 8.24 7.03 20.75
C ILE A 256 9.60 6.33 20.76
N LYS A 257 10.67 7.00 21.21
CA LYS A 257 12.01 6.40 21.31
C LYS A 257 12.03 5.14 22.17
N GLN A 258 11.31 5.16 23.28
CA GLN A 258 11.18 4.00 24.17
C GLN A 258 10.43 2.84 23.49
N THR A 259 9.31 3.16 22.83
CA THR A 259 8.46 2.17 22.16
C THR A 259 9.18 1.48 21.01
N LEU A 260 9.96 2.25 20.24
CA LEU A 260 10.69 1.74 19.05
C LEU A 260 12.12 1.27 19.36
N GLY A 261 12.59 1.38 20.61
CA GLY A 261 13.95 1.00 20.97
C GLY A 261 15.04 1.92 20.39
N GLN A 262 14.69 3.19 20.07
CA GLN A 262 15.58 4.18 19.44
C GLN A 262 16.34 5.05 20.46
N GLN A 263 16.56 4.57 21.69
CA GLN A 263 17.15 5.37 22.77
C GLN A 263 18.68 5.53 22.69
N GLY A 264 19.34 4.87 21.73
CA GLY A 264 20.81 4.83 21.62
C GLY A 264 21.45 3.92 22.67
N GLY A 265 22.38 3.09 22.27
CA GLY A 265 23.06 2.12 23.15
C GLY A 265 23.36 0.82 22.38
N GLU A 266 24.04 -0.12 23.05
CA GLU A 266 24.41 -1.42 22.48
C GLU A 266 23.17 -2.30 22.10
N ASP A 267 21.99 -1.97 22.65
CA ASP A 267 20.71 -2.68 22.41
C ASP A 267 19.83 -2.00 21.33
N ALA A 268 20.33 -0.97 20.63
CA ALA A 268 19.58 -0.32 19.56
C ALA A 268 19.27 -1.31 18.44
N THR A 269 18.00 -1.48 18.11
CA THR A 269 17.57 -2.34 16.98
C THR A 269 18.13 -1.75 15.68
N PRO A 270 19.03 -2.46 14.97
CA PRO A 270 19.60 -1.91 13.75
C PRO A 270 18.53 -1.77 12.68
N GLY A 271 18.30 -0.55 12.18
CA GLY A 271 17.63 -0.33 10.90
C GLY A 271 16.33 0.47 10.88
N SER A 272 15.82 0.96 12.01
CA SER A 272 14.65 1.83 12.02
C SER A 272 15.07 3.25 12.46
N ASP A 273 14.70 4.27 11.69
CA ASP A 273 14.78 5.68 12.04
C ASP A 273 13.40 6.30 11.85
N ASP A 274 12.47 5.87 12.70
CA ASP A 274 11.07 6.24 12.63
C ASP A 274 10.73 7.30 13.66
N GLY A 275 9.92 8.27 13.23
CA GLY A 275 9.53 9.40 14.05
C GLY A 275 8.35 10.14 13.44
N MET A 276 8.21 11.40 13.82
CA MET A 276 7.25 12.30 13.21
C MET A 276 7.76 13.73 13.17
N ASP A 277 7.30 14.48 12.19
CA ASP A 277 7.34 15.93 12.13
C ASP A 277 6.02 16.45 12.67
N ALA A 278 6.02 17.47 13.52
CA ALA A 278 4.81 17.86 14.24
C ALA A 278 4.71 19.36 14.48
N ALA A 279 3.50 19.84 14.50
CA ALA A 279 3.11 21.18 14.89
C ALA A 279 2.07 21.09 16.00
N PHE A 280 2.44 21.42 17.22
CA PHE A 280 1.57 21.44 18.38
C PHE A 280 1.29 22.87 18.78
N PHE A 281 0.05 23.15 19.21
CA PHE A 281 -0.31 24.48 19.69
C PHE A 281 -1.38 24.42 20.77
N TRP A 282 -1.39 25.47 21.60
CA TRP A 282 -2.45 25.80 22.54
C TRP A 282 -2.99 27.19 22.20
N TYR A 283 -4.30 27.30 21.99
CA TYR A 283 -4.95 28.56 21.67
C TYR A 283 -5.99 28.97 22.74
N GLU A 284 -5.90 30.21 23.19
CA GLU A 284 -6.78 30.85 24.18
C GLU A 284 -7.67 31.91 23.47
N PRO A 285 -8.92 31.61 23.16
CA PRO A 285 -9.77 32.50 22.38
C PRO A 285 -10.06 33.86 23.08
N GLU A 286 -10.22 33.88 24.42
CA GLU A 286 -10.52 35.10 25.15
C GLU A 286 -9.33 36.10 25.12
N SER A 287 -8.12 35.60 25.19
CA SER A 287 -6.90 36.43 25.20
C SER A 287 -6.28 36.59 23.82
N LEU A 288 -6.78 35.84 22.80
CA LEU A 288 -6.18 35.73 21.47
C LEU A 288 -4.71 35.30 21.50
N ARG A 289 -4.34 34.55 22.52
CA ARG A 289 -2.98 34.03 22.70
C ARG A 289 -2.84 32.66 22.09
N LEU A 290 -1.79 32.51 21.26
CA LEU A 290 -1.41 31.24 20.67
C LEU A 290 0.00 30.87 21.15
N VAL A 291 0.14 29.69 21.75
CA VAL A 291 1.42 29.08 22.09
C VAL A 291 1.67 27.98 21.07
N PHE A 292 2.79 28.05 20.34
CA PHE A 292 3.12 27.10 19.29
C PHE A 292 4.51 26.47 19.51
N ALA A 293 4.63 25.19 19.28
CA ALA A 293 5.91 24.50 19.16
C ALA A 293 5.90 23.60 17.94
N GLY A 294 6.88 23.78 17.07
CA GLY A 294 7.05 23.00 15.85
C GLY A 294 8.29 22.11 15.90
N ALA A 295 8.17 20.86 15.52
CA ALA A 295 9.22 19.94 15.22
C ALA A 295 9.23 19.77 13.69
N ARG A 296 10.10 20.48 12.98
CA ARG A 296 10.22 20.62 11.52
C ARG A 296 9.03 21.26 10.81
N LEU A 297 7.80 21.18 11.35
CA LEU A 297 6.63 21.84 10.79
C LEU A 297 6.54 23.29 11.24
N ALA A 298 6.03 24.15 10.36
CA ALA A 298 5.90 25.58 10.56
C ALA A 298 4.43 26.00 10.73
N LEU A 299 4.22 27.13 11.38
CA LEU A 299 2.95 27.83 11.49
C LEU A 299 2.93 29.02 10.54
N PHE A 300 1.83 29.25 9.86
CA PHE A 300 1.59 30.40 9.01
C PHE A 300 0.49 31.27 9.66
N VAL A 301 0.72 32.57 9.75
CA VAL A 301 -0.22 33.52 10.33
C VAL A 301 -0.47 34.66 9.34
N LEU A 302 -1.72 34.90 9.00
CA LEU A 302 -2.14 36.06 8.22
C LEU A 302 -2.93 37.00 9.14
N ARG A 303 -2.35 38.16 9.45
CA ARG A 303 -3.02 39.20 10.26
C ARG A 303 -4.02 39.99 9.43
N PRO A 304 -5.07 40.55 10.04
CA PRO A 304 -6.04 41.38 9.33
C PRO A 304 -5.36 42.54 8.59
N GLY A 305 -5.63 42.68 7.31
CA GLY A 305 -5.06 43.73 6.45
C GLY A 305 -3.58 43.57 6.09
N ALA A 306 -2.93 42.53 6.54
CA ALA A 306 -1.53 42.27 6.16
C ALA A 306 -1.40 41.88 4.69
N GLN A 307 -0.29 42.28 4.08
CA GLN A 307 0.06 41.97 2.69
C GLN A 307 1.00 40.75 2.58
N GLU A 308 1.39 40.20 3.70
CA GLU A 308 2.27 39.05 3.78
C GLU A 308 1.81 38.08 4.86
N VAL A 309 2.05 36.79 4.62
CA VAL A 309 1.83 35.72 5.60
C VAL A 309 3.11 35.58 6.43
N GLU A 310 3.00 35.79 7.74
CA GLU A 310 4.06 35.56 8.71
C GLU A 310 4.32 34.03 8.79
N LEU A 311 5.60 33.64 8.82
CA LEU A 311 6.01 32.27 9.00
C LEU A 311 6.73 32.10 10.34
N VAL A 312 6.23 31.24 11.20
CA VAL A 312 6.87 30.83 12.44
C VAL A 312 7.44 29.42 12.22
N ASP A 313 8.74 29.36 12.00
CA ASP A 313 9.41 28.06 11.73
C ASP A 313 9.46 27.20 12.99
N GLY A 314 9.24 25.90 12.83
CA GLY A 314 9.55 24.89 13.83
C GLY A 314 11.06 24.66 13.99
N GLN A 315 11.46 24.01 15.07
CA GLN A 315 12.83 23.59 15.26
C GLN A 315 13.20 22.46 14.28
N ARG A 316 14.50 22.34 13.96
CA ARG A 316 14.99 21.43 12.92
C ARG A 316 14.99 19.95 13.31
N LYS A 317 14.72 19.63 14.56
CA LYS A 317 14.63 18.26 15.06
C LYS A 317 13.19 17.79 15.03
N GLY A 318 12.98 16.62 14.45
CA GLY A 318 11.70 15.89 14.52
C GLY A 318 11.58 15.13 15.83
N VAL A 319 10.48 14.46 16.03
CA VAL A 319 10.10 13.74 17.25
C VAL A 319 10.31 12.24 17.07
N GLY A 320 11.03 11.57 17.95
CA GLY A 320 11.24 10.12 17.91
C GLY A 320 12.45 9.65 17.13
N TYR A 321 12.92 10.41 16.13
CA TYR A 321 14.03 10.03 15.27
C TYR A 321 15.34 9.76 16.04
N VAL A 322 16.19 8.93 15.47
CA VAL A 322 17.49 8.56 16.06
C VAL A 322 18.36 9.79 16.31
N ASP A 323 18.32 10.77 15.37
CA ASP A 323 19.11 12.01 15.44
C ASP A 323 18.58 13.04 16.46
N SER A 324 17.39 12.82 17.05
CA SER A 324 16.82 13.65 18.11
C SER A 324 17.17 13.04 19.46
N GLU A 325 17.91 13.75 20.30
CA GLU A 325 18.26 13.27 21.63
C GLU A 325 16.98 13.06 22.48
N ALA A 326 16.99 12.08 23.38
CA ALA A 326 15.81 11.75 24.21
C ALA A 326 15.41 12.92 25.15
N ASP A 327 16.36 13.74 25.54
CA ASP A 327 16.19 14.92 26.37
C ASP A 327 16.20 16.25 25.58
N TYR A 328 16.09 16.17 24.24
CA TYR A 328 16.00 17.38 23.41
C TYR A 328 14.84 18.26 23.83
N VAL A 329 15.09 19.55 23.94
CA VAL A 329 14.12 20.56 24.40
C VAL A 329 13.62 21.39 23.22
N TRP A 330 12.33 21.25 22.92
CA TRP A 330 11.63 22.18 22.02
C TRP A 330 11.31 23.46 22.78
N HIS A 331 11.03 24.52 22.04
CA HIS A 331 10.70 25.84 22.61
C HIS A 331 9.34 26.32 22.12
N ASN A 332 8.60 26.95 23.02
CA ASN A 332 7.34 27.57 22.70
C ASN A 332 7.53 28.96 22.07
N HIS A 333 6.86 29.20 20.96
CA HIS A 333 6.62 30.53 20.41
C HIS A 333 5.32 31.06 20.97
N ASN A 334 5.35 32.22 21.67
CA ASN A 334 4.17 32.87 22.18
C ASN A 334 3.77 33.98 21.22
N LEU A 335 2.58 33.85 20.64
CA LEU A 335 2.04 34.76 19.65
C LEU A 335 0.79 35.46 20.22
N GLN A 336 0.77 36.80 20.19
CA GLN A 336 -0.42 37.55 20.39
C GLN A 336 -1.07 37.76 19.02
N LEU A 337 -2.23 37.13 18.82
CA LEU A 337 -3.02 37.31 17.61
C LEU A 337 -3.95 38.52 17.71
N GLU A 338 -4.48 38.94 16.59
CA GLU A 338 -5.53 39.95 16.47
C GLU A 338 -6.84 39.26 16.07
N SER A 339 -7.97 39.82 16.49
CA SER A 339 -9.25 39.29 16.07
C SER A 339 -9.37 39.29 14.55
N GLY A 340 -9.66 38.12 13.98
CA GLY A 340 -9.67 37.88 12.52
C GLY A 340 -8.34 37.44 11.92
N SER A 341 -7.28 37.26 12.74
CA SER A 341 -6.05 36.61 12.26
C SER A 341 -6.35 35.18 11.82
N LEU A 342 -5.86 34.77 10.64
CA LEU A 342 -5.94 33.41 10.15
C LEU A 342 -4.66 32.65 10.53
N VAL A 343 -4.83 31.48 11.09
CA VAL A 343 -3.75 30.52 11.35
C VAL A 343 -3.88 29.37 10.37
N PHE A 344 -2.75 28.96 9.75
CA PHE A 344 -2.67 27.83 8.82
C PHE A 344 -1.48 26.96 9.17
N ILE A 345 -1.67 25.66 9.21
CA ILE A 345 -0.66 24.64 9.51
C ILE A 345 -0.78 23.53 8.47
N THR A 346 0.34 22.98 8.00
CA THR A 346 0.36 21.89 7.02
C THR A 346 1.52 20.94 7.26
N THR A 347 1.32 19.67 6.88
CA THR A 347 2.37 18.68 6.70
C THR A 347 3.18 18.95 5.43
N ASP A 348 4.28 18.26 5.23
CA ASP A 348 5.19 18.48 4.10
C ASP A 348 4.62 18.01 2.77
N GLY A 349 3.64 17.08 2.76
CA GLY A 349 2.98 16.59 1.54
C GLY A 349 2.33 17.69 0.70
N LEU A 350 1.93 18.82 1.30
CA LEU A 350 1.55 20.02 0.55
C LEU A 350 2.77 20.72 -0.05
N ILE A 351 3.81 20.95 0.76
CA ILE A 351 4.97 21.78 0.42
C ILE A 351 5.86 21.07 -0.59
N ASP A 352 6.04 19.76 -0.43
CA ASP A 352 6.97 18.93 -1.21
C ASP A 352 6.32 18.27 -2.44
N GLN A 353 4.99 18.50 -2.65
CA GLN A 353 4.35 18.02 -3.86
C GLN A 353 5.05 18.56 -5.11
N VAL A 354 5.57 17.64 -5.91
CA VAL A 354 6.23 17.96 -7.17
C VAL A 354 5.20 18.32 -8.24
N GLY A 355 5.51 19.34 -9.03
CA GLY A 355 4.66 19.76 -10.12
C GLY A 355 5.26 20.90 -10.94
N GLY A 356 4.42 21.49 -11.79
CA GLY A 356 4.80 22.57 -12.70
C GLY A 356 5.78 22.14 -13.80
N PRO A 357 6.13 23.08 -14.72
CA PRO A 357 6.93 22.75 -15.90
C PRO A 357 8.35 22.24 -15.62
N ARG A 358 8.88 22.47 -14.43
CA ARG A 358 10.23 22.08 -14.02
C ARG A 358 10.25 20.89 -13.05
N ALA A 359 9.09 20.30 -12.75
CA ALA A 359 8.95 19.20 -11.81
C ALA A 359 9.67 19.46 -10.47
N ILE A 360 9.38 20.60 -9.85
CA ILE A 360 9.93 20.99 -8.54
C ILE A 360 8.83 21.02 -7.48
N ALA A 361 9.20 21.06 -6.19
CA ALA A 361 8.26 21.17 -5.08
C ALA A 361 7.41 22.46 -5.19
N LEU A 362 6.17 22.41 -4.68
CA LEU A 362 5.27 23.57 -4.55
C LEU A 362 5.95 24.68 -3.74
N GLY A 363 6.49 24.32 -2.59
CA GLY A 363 7.27 25.18 -1.70
C GLY A 363 6.44 26.16 -0.86
N LYS A 364 6.97 26.52 0.30
CA LYS A 364 6.33 27.45 1.26
C LYS A 364 5.89 28.78 0.64
N LYS A 365 6.62 29.28 -0.38
CA LYS A 365 6.28 30.55 -1.04
C LYS A 365 4.92 30.50 -1.71
N ARG A 366 4.63 29.46 -2.51
CA ARG A 366 3.33 29.33 -3.22
C ARG A 366 2.20 29.05 -2.26
N VAL A 367 2.46 28.31 -1.16
CA VAL A 367 1.48 28.12 -0.09
C VAL A 367 1.08 29.47 0.50
N ARG A 368 2.05 30.36 0.84
CA ARG A 368 1.77 31.72 1.34
C ARG A 368 0.98 32.56 0.33
N GLU A 369 1.35 32.48 -0.95
CA GLU A 369 0.62 33.17 -2.04
C GLU A 369 -0.83 32.69 -2.13
N ALA A 370 -1.09 31.37 -1.99
CA ALA A 370 -2.43 30.81 -2.02
C ALA A 370 -3.25 31.22 -0.78
N VAL A 371 -2.66 31.22 0.40
CA VAL A 371 -3.29 31.69 1.64
C VAL A 371 -3.68 33.17 1.55
N LEU A 372 -2.75 34.01 1.07
CA LEU A 372 -2.96 35.46 0.91
C LEU A 372 -4.02 35.77 -0.17
N GLY A 373 -4.02 34.99 -1.25
CA GLY A 373 -4.93 35.18 -2.40
C GLY A 373 -6.34 34.62 -2.19
N ALA A 374 -6.65 34.05 -1.03
CA ALA A 374 -7.99 33.54 -0.75
C ALA A 374 -9.04 34.66 -0.67
N PRO A 375 -10.24 34.48 -1.25
CA PRO A 375 -11.19 35.58 -1.47
C PRO A 375 -11.68 36.28 -0.20
N ALA A 376 -11.84 35.56 0.90
CA ALA A 376 -12.42 36.12 2.13
C ALA A 376 -11.62 35.81 3.41
N HIS A 377 -10.46 35.18 3.31
CA HIS A 377 -9.62 34.74 4.42
C HIS A 377 -10.38 33.96 5.50
N LYS A 378 -11.50 33.33 5.15
CA LYS A 378 -12.19 32.35 6.00
C LYS A 378 -11.49 30.99 5.83
N PRO A 379 -11.46 30.17 6.87
CA PRO A 379 -10.77 28.87 6.82
C PRO A 379 -11.11 28.02 5.58
N ALA A 380 -12.40 27.85 5.28
CA ALA A 380 -12.83 27.05 4.12
C ALA A 380 -12.40 27.66 2.76
N ASP A 381 -12.43 29.01 2.65
CA ASP A 381 -11.98 29.69 1.42
C ASP A 381 -10.47 29.56 1.22
N VAL A 382 -9.70 29.65 2.31
CA VAL A 382 -8.25 29.46 2.31
C VAL A 382 -7.88 28.02 1.94
N ASN A 383 -8.50 27.04 2.58
CA ASN A 383 -8.27 25.64 2.25
C ASN A 383 -8.65 25.33 0.80
N GLY A 384 -9.75 25.90 0.30
CA GLY A 384 -10.15 25.79 -1.11
C GLY A 384 -9.11 26.40 -2.08
N ALA A 385 -8.58 27.59 -1.77
CA ALA A 385 -7.54 28.23 -2.58
C ALA A 385 -6.22 27.42 -2.56
N VAL A 386 -5.82 26.91 -1.43
CA VAL A 386 -4.63 26.05 -1.27
C VAL A 386 -4.79 24.75 -2.06
N LEU A 387 -5.94 24.07 -1.97
CA LEU A 387 -6.22 22.87 -2.77
C LEU A 387 -6.20 23.15 -4.26
N GLN A 388 -6.75 24.28 -4.69
CA GLN A 388 -6.74 24.67 -6.09
C GLN A 388 -5.30 24.93 -6.57
N ALA A 389 -4.50 25.64 -5.78
CA ALA A 389 -3.08 25.89 -6.08
C ALA A 389 -2.29 24.58 -6.16
N LEU A 390 -2.51 23.67 -5.22
CA LEU A 390 -1.91 22.34 -5.22
C LEU A 390 -2.26 21.55 -6.48
N ARG A 391 -3.55 21.42 -6.81
CA ARG A 391 -4.03 20.69 -7.99
C ARG A 391 -3.48 21.27 -9.28
N SER A 392 -3.49 22.60 -9.41
CA SER A 392 -2.95 23.30 -10.58
C SER A 392 -1.43 23.10 -10.71
N TRP A 393 -0.71 23.06 -9.57
CA TRP A 393 0.74 22.80 -9.56
C TRP A 393 1.07 21.35 -9.86
N GLN A 394 0.36 20.41 -9.26
CA GLN A 394 0.56 18.97 -9.41
C GLN A 394 0.38 18.53 -10.87
N GLY A 395 -0.66 19.00 -11.58
CA GLY A 395 -0.95 18.57 -12.94
C GLY A 395 -1.06 17.05 -13.06
N GLU A 396 -0.29 16.46 -13.98
CA GLU A 396 -0.25 15.00 -14.23
C GLU A 396 0.70 14.24 -13.28
N HIS A 397 1.40 14.92 -12.37
CA HIS A 397 2.31 14.25 -11.44
C HIS A 397 1.52 13.49 -10.35
N HIS A 398 2.03 12.33 -9.97
CA HIS A 398 1.43 11.57 -8.86
C HIS A 398 1.60 12.32 -7.54
N ARG A 399 0.64 12.12 -6.63
CA ARG A 399 0.78 12.53 -5.24
C ARG A 399 1.96 11.78 -4.61
N ARG A 400 2.82 12.51 -3.89
CA ARG A 400 4.04 11.93 -3.29
C ARG A 400 3.85 11.49 -1.86
N ASP A 401 3.00 12.21 -1.09
CA ASP A 401 2.81 11.96 0.32
C ASP A 401 1.36 12.23 0.76
N ASP A 402 1.08 11.93 2.03
CA ASP A 402 -0.17 12.27 2.70
C ASP A 402 -0.34 13.79 2.75
N LEU A 403 -1.55 14.27 2.80
CA LEU A 403 -1.87 15.69 2.80
C LEU A 403 -2.74 16.04 3.99
N THR A 404 -2.19 16.85 4.88
CA THR A 404 -2.94 17.36 6.03
C THR A 404 -2.68 18.85 6.20
N PHE A 405 -3.74 19.62 6.29
CA PHE A 405 -3.66 21.01 6.71
C PHE A 405 -4.91 21.49 7.42
N LEU A 406 -4.70 22.36 8.37
CA LEU A 406 -5.70 23.00 9.21
C LEU A 406 -5.65 24.50 9.02
N SER A 407 -6.81 25.14 8.92
CA SER A 407 -6.93 26.58 9.08
C SER A 407 -8.02 26.93 10.10
N PHE A 408 -7.79 27.98 10.88
CA PHE A 408 -8.77 28.56 11.78
C PHE A 408 -8.57 30.06 11.93
N THR A 409 -9.60 30.76 12.37
CA THR A 409 -9.55 32.21 12.60
C THR A 409 -9.59 32.49 14.10
N ALA A 410 -8.73 33.40 14.56
CA ALA A 410 -8.63 33.89 15.94
C ALA A 410 -9.76 34.88 16.29
#